data_a67406877f973d23549d0fedbd03e020
#
_entry.id   a67406877f973d23549d0fedbd03e020
#
_cell.length_a   1.000
_cell.length_b   1.000
_cell.length_c   1.000
_cell.angle_alpha   90.00
_cell.angle_beta   90.00
_cell.angle_gamma   90.00
#
_symmetry.space_group_name_H-M   'P 1'
#
loop_
_entity.id
_entity.type
_entity.pdbx_description
1 polymer ?
#
loop_
_entity_poly.entity_id
_entity_poly.type
_entity_poly.pdbx_seq_one_letter_code
_entity_poly.pdbx_strand_id
1 'polypeptide(L)'
;MNIGIMSMQRIINYGSFLQAYGLKKTIQNMGHTVTFVDYRVGKPLVSESISSNQKFESKFKRMMKVFFSPPYRMNRKQSIDSSKAFSNFCHTFQNEWLPILGVTDERVYSPKLDVLVIGSDEVFNCTQSNLDVGYSPQLFGYENSAEKLITYAASFGSTTIEKLDKYGKTTEISNLLKEFDAISVRDKNSHDIIKTLTAIYPIDSIDPVLLYCLLYTSPSPRDS
;
A
#
# COMPACT_ATOMS: atom_id res chain seq x y z
N MET A 1 -13.03 -17.35 12.93
CA MET A 1 -13.00 -15.91 13.24
C MET A 1 -13.22 -15.12 11.98
N ASN A 2 -13.81 -13.93 12.13
CA ASN A 2 -13.95 -12.96 11.04
C ASN A 2 -12.76 -12.01 11.09
N ILE A 3 -11.86 -12.09 10.11
CA ILE A 3 -10.62 -11.33 10.08
C ILE A 3 -10.70 -10.28 8.98
N GLY A 4 -10.44 -9.03 9.35
CA GLY A 4 -10.26 -7.93 8.39
C GLY A 4 -8.81 -7.82 7.97
N ILE A 5 -8.56 -7.54 6.69
CA ILE A 5 -7.25 -7.12 6.20
C ILE A 5 -7.37 -5.68 5.70
N MET A 6 -6.56 -4.79 6.26
CA MET A 6 -6.38 -3.43 5.78
C MET A 6 -4.97 -3.28 5.21
N SER A 7 -4.86 -3.09 3.92
CA SER A 7 -3.59 -3.05 3.18
C SER A 7 -3.69 -2.06 2.01
N MET A 8 -2.75 -2.13 1.09
CA MET A 8 -2.75 -1.39 -0.18
C MET A 8 -3.57 -2.10 -1.28
N GLN A 9 -4.62 -2.83 -0.91
CA GLN A 9 -5.40 -3.71 -1.80
C GLN A 9 -6.03 -3.01 -3.00
N ARG A 10 -6.24 -1.70 -2.97
CA ARG A 10 -6.83 -0.93 -4.08
C ARG A 10 -5.80 -0.25 -4.99
N ILE A 11 -4.54 -0.32 -4.65
CA ILE A 11 -3.49 0.23 -5.51
C ILE A 11 -3.31 -0.66 -6.72
N ILE A 12 -3.31 -0.06 -7.91
CA ILE A 12 -3.13 -0.78 -9.18
C ILE A 12 -1.65 -1.14 -9.33
N ASN A 13 -1.26 -2.20 -8.63
CA ASN A 13 0.10 -2.72 -8.59
C ASN A 13 0.07 -4.23 -8.30
N TYR A 14 0.71 -5.02 -9.14
CA TYR A 14 0.78 -6.48 -8.96
C TYR A 14 1.48 -6.89 -7.66
N GLY A 15 2.48 -6.14 -7.19
CA GLY A 15 3.16 -6.43 -5.93
C GLY A 15 2.19 -6.32 -4.74
N SER A 16 1.48 -5.21 -4.64
CA SER A 16 0.46 -4.99 -3.60
C SER A 16 -0.67 -6.02 -3.69
N PHE A 17 -1.12 -6.36 -4.91
CA PHE A 17 -2.11 -7.41 -5.12
C PHE A 17 -1.63 -8.77 -4.61
N LEU A 18 -0.43 -9.20 -5.00
CA LEU A 18 0.13 -10.50 -4.62
C LEU A 18 0.31 -10.62 -3.10
N GLN A 19 0.75 -9.55 -2.44
CA GLN A 19 0.88 -9.50 -0.98
C GLN A 19 -0.49 -9.63 -0.30
N ALA A 20 -1.49 -8.89 -0.75
CA ALA A 20 -2.85 -8.97 -0.25
C ALA A 20 -3.46 -10.36 -0.48
N TYR A 21 -3.23 -10.95 -1.65
CA TYR A 21 -3.69 -12.30 -1.99
C TYR A 21 -3.01 -13.37 -1.13
N GLY A 22 -1.69 -13.33 -1.01
CA GLY A 22 -0.93 -14.28 -0.20
C GLY A 22 -1.37 -14.26 1.27
N LEU A 23 -1.52 -13.07 1.86
CA LEU A 23 -2.00 -12.91 3.23
C LEU A 23 -3.43 -13.44 3.39
N LYS A 24 -4.36 -13.05 2.48
CA LYS A 24 -5.73 -13.56 2.47
C LYS A 24 -5.77 -15.09 2.45
N LYS A 25 -5.03 -15.69 1.52
CA LYS A 25 -5.01 -17.15 1.35
C LYS A 25 -4.41 -17.86 2.56
N THR A 26 -3.33 -17.32 3.13
CA THR A 26 -2.73 -17.88 4.34
C THR A 26 -3.74 -17.90 5.50
N ILE A 27 -4.45 -16.79 5.73
CA ILE A 27 -5.47 -16.71 6.79
C ILE A 27 -6.66 -17.63 6.50
N GLN A 28 -7.12 -17.72 5.24
CA GLN A 28 -8.21 -18.62 4.84
C GLN A 28 -7.84 -20.09 5.05
N ASN A 29 -6.59 -20.47 4.78
CA ASN A 29 -6.10 -21.83 5.00
C ASN A 29 -6.03 -22.22 6.48
N MET A 30 -5.96 -21.24 7.38
CA MET A 30 -6.10 -21.44 8.82
C MET A 30 -7.56 -21.61 9.27
N GLY A 31 -8.53 -21.62 8.33
CA GLY A 31 -9.96 -21.82 8.62
C GLY A 31 -10.71 -20.53 9.02
N HIS A 32 -10.19 -19.34 8.67
CA HIS A 32 -10.83 -18.07 9.01
C HIS A 32 -11.53 -17.43 7.81
N THR A 33 -12.57 -16.64 8.08
CA THR A 33 -13.21 -15.79 7.06
C THR A 33 -12.44 -14.48 6.94
N VAL A 34 -12.19 -14.04 5.70
CA VAL A 34 -11.40 -12.84 5.43
C VAL A 34 -12.21 -11.80 4.65
N THR A 35 -12.21 -10.57 5.13
CA THR A 35 -12.80 -9.38 4.46
C THR A 35 -11.74 -8.29 4.35
N PHE A 36 -11.61 -7.66 3.17
CA PHE A 36 -10.78 -6.46 3.05
C PHE A 36 -11.50 -5.25 3.62
N VAL A 37 -10.77 -4.48 4.43
CA VAL A 37 -11.26 -3.25 5.05
C VAL A 37 -10.63 -2.06 4.35
N ASP A 38 -11.44 -1.10 3.97
CA ASP A 38 -10.97 0.13 3.37
C ASP A 38 -10.62 1.18 4.44
N TYR A 39 -9.68 2.05 4.12
CA TYR A 39 -9.37 3.23 4.90
C TYR A 39 -9.71 4.49 4.10
N ARG A 40 -9.89 5.60 4.81
CA ARG A 40 -10.11 6.91 4.18
C ARG A 40 -8.78 7.53 3.83
N VAL A 41 -8.57 7.72 2.54
CA VAL A 41 -7.35 8.32 1.99
C VAL A 41 -7.30 9.79 2.41
N GLY A 42 -6.27 10.16 3.17
CA GLY A 42 -6.01 11.54 3.56
C GLY A 42 -5.02 12.23 2.61
N LYS A 43 -4.74 13.50 2.87
CA LYS A 43 -3.74 14.23 2.08
C LYS A 43 -2.34 13.69 2.38
N PRO A 44 -1.47 13.51 1.35
CA PRO A 44 -0.08 13.17 1.58
C PRO A 44 0.62 14.23 2.46
N LEU A 45 1.47 13.77 3.37
CA LEU A 45 2.30 14.69 4.19
C LEU A 45 3.36 15.39 3.33
N VAL A 46 3.86 14.69 2.33
CA VAL A 46 4.79 15.24 1.34
C VAL A 46 3.97 15.90 0.26
N SER A 47 3.88 17.24 0.28
CA SER A 47 3.48 17.95 -0.93
C SER A 47 4.57 17.71 -1.97
N GLU A 48 4.23 17.11 -3.12
CA GLU A 48 5.08 17.31 -4.28
C GLU A 48 5.27 18.82 -4.41
N SER A 49 6.50 19.29 -4.20
CA SER A 49 6.89 20.58 -4.74
C SER A 49 6.76 20.41 -6.24
N ILE A 50 5.59 20.74 -6.77
CA ILE A 50 5.43 20.99 -8.20
C ILE A 50 6.51 22.00 -8.47
N SER A 51 7.61 21.52 -9.06
CA SER A 51 8.70 22.38 -9.48
C SER A 51 8.04 23.39 -10.40
N SER A 52 7.82 24.59 -9.87
CA SER A 52 7.20 25.74 -10.54
C SER A 52 8.04 26.25 -11.71
N ASN A 53 8.94 25.42 -12.21
CA ASN A 53 9.78 25.64 -13.38
C ASN A 53 9.22 25.04 -14.68
N GLN A 54 8.04 24.46 -14.70
CA GLN A 54 7.29 24.42 -15.95
C GLN A 54 6.77 25.84 -16.23
N LYS A 55 7.69 26.71 -16.74
CA LYS A 55 7.32 27.95 -17.38
C LYS A 55 6.10 27.69 -18.23
N PHE A 56 5.06 28.46 -18.01
CA PHE A 56 3.83 28.52 -18.79
C PHE A 56 4.23 28.82 -20.25
N GLU A 57 4.65 27.79 -20.99
CA GLU A 57 4.82 27.93 -22.43
C GLU A 57 3.44 28.25 -22.98
N SER A 58 3.30 29.43 -23.58
CA SER A 58 2.02 29.88 -24.13
C SER A 58 1.47 28.74 -25.02
N LYS A 59 0.15 28.48 -24.95
CA LYS A 59 -0.53 27.47 -25.79
C LYS A 59 -0.13 27.57 -27.26
N PHE A 60 0.21 28.76 -27.69
CA PHE A 60 0.67 29.08 -29.05
C PHE A 60 2.06 28.49 -29.36
N LYS A 61 3.05 28.63 -28.46
CA LYS A 61 4.39 28.02 -28.65
C LYS A 61 4.33 26.50 -28.64
N ARG A 62 3.46 25.92 -27.81
CA ARG A 62 3.25 24.47 -27.76
C ARG A 62 2.59 23.95 -29.05
N MET A 63 1.64 24.72 -29.61
CA MET A 63 0.99 24.40 -30.88
C MET A 63 1.96 24.50 -32.07
N MET A 64 2.85 25.48 -32.10
CA MET A 64 3.90 25.64 -33.12
C MET A 64 4.91 24.48 -33.09
N LYS A 65 5.36 24.03 -31.91
CA LYS A 65 6.25 22.87 -31.77
C LYS A 65 5.62 21.58 -32.33
N VAL A 66 4.29 21.41 -32.18
CA VAL A 66 3.57 20.24 -32.69
C VAL A 66 3.54 20.22 -34.23
N PHE A 67 3.46 21.39 -34.87
CA PHE A 67 3.35 21.48 -36.33
C PHE A 67 4.70 21.35 -37.06
N PHE A 68 5.80 21.80 -36.46
CA PHE A 68 7.07 21.93 -37.14
C PHE A 68 8.18 20.97 -36.72
N SER A 69 7.95 20.06 -35.76
CA SER A 69 8.97 19.13 -35.27
C SER A 69 8.56 17.67 -35.48
N PRO A 70 9.10 16.94 -36.47
CA PRO A 70 8.84 15.51 -36.68
C PRO A 70 9.08 14.64 -35.44
N PRO A 71 10.14 14.83 -34.63
CA PRO A 71 10.37 14.07 -33.40
C PRO A 71 9.26 14.24 -32.35
N TYR A 72 8.65 15.43 -32.29
CA TYR A 72 7.56 15.72 -31.34
C TYR A 72 6.27 14.97 -31.70
N ARG A 73 5.99 14.76 -32.99
CA ARG A 73 4.85 13.95 -33.44
C ARG A 73 5.01 12.47 -33.07
N MET A 74 6.22 11.93 -33.20
CA MET A 74 6.54 10.55 -32.83
C MET A 74 6.38 10.34 -31.31
N ASN A 75 6.93 11.22 -30.48
CA ASN A 75 6.80 11.17 -29.04
C ASN A 75 5.34 11.30 -28.56
N ARG A 76 4.52 12.10 -29.27
CA ARG A 76 3.10 12.25 -28.96
C ARG A 76 2.30 10.98 -29.26
N LYS A 77 2.56 10.30 -30.38
CA LYS A 77 1.90 9.01 -30.71
C LYS A 77 2.27 7.96 -29.67
N GLN A 78 3.54 7.83 -29.33
CA GLN A 78 4.02 6.91 -28.31
C GLN A 78 3.44 7.23 -26.92
N SER A 79 3.27 8.49 -26.56
CA SER A 79 2.62 8.93 -25.31
C SER A 79 1.12 8.59 -25.29
N ILE A 80 0.43 8.72 -26.42
CA ILE A 80 -1.00 8.36 -26.54
C ILE A 80 -1.17 6.83 -26.44
N ASP A 81 -0.32 6.08 -27.13
CA ASP A 81 -0.37 4.62 -27.10
C ASP A 81 -0.04 4.08 -25.70
N SER A 82 0.94 4.68 -25.00
CA SER A 82 1.26 4.36 -23.59
C SER A 82 0.10 4.69 -22.65
N SER A 83 -0.58 5.81 -22.86
CA SER A 83 -1.75 6.20 -22.05
C SER A 83 -2.92 5.25 -22.24
N LYS A 84 -3.17 4.79 -23.48
CA LYS A 84 -4.20 3.79 -23.78
C LYS A 84 -3.85 2.43 -23.18
N ALA A 85 -2.59 2.00 -23.29
CA ALA A 85 -2.13 0.75 -22.69
C ALA A 85 -2.27 0.78 -21.18
N PHE A 86 -1.91 1.90 -20.52
CA PHE A 86 -2.10 2.07 -19.08
C PHE A 86 -3.57 2.09 -18.69
N SER A 87 -4.44 2.77 -19.44
CA SER A 87 -5.88 2.76 -19.18
C SER A 87 -6.48 1.35 -19.29
N ASN A 88 -6.09 0.59 -20.31
CA ASN A 88 -6.50 -0.80 -20.47
C ASN A 88 -6.01 -1.68 -19.32
N PHE A 89 -4.75 -1.49 -18.89
CA PHE A 89 -4.20 -2.17 -17.72
C PHE A 89 -5.01 -1.87 -16.46
N CYS A 90 -5.31 -0.60 -16.19
CA CYS A 90 -6.13 -0.21 -15.03
C CYS A 90 -7.51 -0.87 -15.08
N HIS A 91 -8.16 -0.85 -16.25
CA HIS A 91 -9.46 -1.47 -16.45
C HIS A 91 -9.43 -3.00 -16.22
N THR A 92 -8.47 -3.70 -16.80
CA THR A 92 -8.27 -5.14 -16.59
C THR A 92 -8.01 -5.43 -15.12
N PHE A 93 -7.14 -4.65 -14.46
CA PHE A 93 -6.82 -4.84 -13.06
C PHE A 93 -8.05 -4.69 -12.15
N GLN A 94 -8.87 -3.68 -12.39
CA GLN A 94 -10.09 -3.43 -11.61
C GLN A 94 -11.16 -4.51 -11.83
N ASN A 95 -11.32 -5.00 -13.08
CA ASN A 95 -12.43 -5.90 -13.41
C ASN A 95 -12.06 -7.39 -13.28
N GLU A 96 -10.80 -7.75 -13.34
CA GLU A 96 -10.36 -9.15 -13.30
C GLU A 96 -9.58 -9.50 -12.04
N TRP A 97 -8.68 -8.61 -11.57
CA TRP A 97 -7.80 -8.91 -10.46
C TRP A 97 -8.40 -8.57 -9.09
N LEU A 98 -8.98 -7.37 -8.93
CA LEU A 98 -9.58 -6.99 -7.65
C LEU A 98 -10.71 -7.92 -7.18
N PRO A 99 -11.59 -8.44 -8.07
CA PRO A 99 -12.60 -9.42 -7.67
C PRO A 99 -12.03 -10.72 -7.08
N ILE A 100 -10.81 -11.14 -7.47
CA ILE A 100 -10.12 -12.31 -6.89
C ILE A 100 -9.86 -12.10 -5.39
N LEU A 101 -9.58 -10.85 -5.00
CA LEU A 101 -9.48 -10.49 -3.59
C LEU A 101 -10.85 -10.39 -2.90
N GLY A 102 -11.95 -10.30 -3.65
CA GLY A 102 -13.27 -9.95 -3.13
C GLY A 102 -13.41 -8.44 -2.89
N VAL A 103 -12.57 -7.63 -3.55
CA VAL A 103 -12.63 -6.17 -3.51
C VAL A 103 -13.51 -5.71 -4.65
N THR A 104 -14.58 -4.99 -4.33
CA THR A 104 -15.55 -4.43 -5.29
C THR A 104 -15.48 -2.90 -5.26
N ASP A 105 -16.29 -2.24 -6.08
CA ASP A 105 -16.40 -0.77 -6.06
C ASP A 105 -17.01 -0.26 -4.75
N GLU A 106 -17.81 -1.08 -4.07
CA GLU A 106 -18.33 -0.77 -2.74
C GLU A 106 -17.21 -0.76 -1.71
N ARG A 107 -17.20 0.26 -0.86
CA ARG A 107 -16.19 0.45 0.19
C ARG A 107 -16.67 -0.12 1.51
N VAL A 108 -15.79 -0.86 2.19
CA VAL A 108 -16.07 -1.49 3.49
C VAL A 108 -15.18 -0.84 4.54
N TYR A 109 -15.74 0.06 5.35
CA TYR A 109 -14.97 0.85 6.33
C TYR A 109 -15.02 0.31 7.76
N SER A 110 -16.10 -0.31 8.18
CA SER A 110 -16.31 -0.68 9.59
C SER A 110 -17.11 -1.98 9.72
N PRO A 111 -16.62 -3.09 9.15
CA PRO A 111 -17.27 -4.39 9.34
C PRO A 111 -17.09 -4.87 10.79
N LYS A 112 -17.99 -5.74 11.27
CA LYS A 112 -17.80 -6.41 12.56
C LYS A 112 -16.73 -7.49 12.42
N LEU A 113 -15.63 -7.36 13.16
CA LEU A 113 -14.45 -8.20 13.09
C LEU A 113 -14.01 -8.70 14.46
N ASP A 114 -13.50 -9.93 14.50
CA ASP A 114 -12.77 -10.43 15.65
C ASP A 114 -11.33 -9.90 15.66
N VAL A 115 -10.70 -9.81 14.49
CA VAL A 115 -9.31 -9.32 14.33
C VAL A 115 -9.21 -8.39 13.12
N LEU A 116 -8.53 -7.27 13.28
CA LEU A 116 -8.05 -6.44 12.17
C LEU A 116 -6.54 -6.64 12.00
N VAL A 117 -6.14 -7.09 10.82
CA VAL A 117 -4.74 -7.23 10.41
C VAL A 117 -4.39 -6.06 9.49
N ILE A 118 -3.46 -5.19 9.90
CA ILE A 118 -2.94 -4.11 9.06
C ILE A 118 -1.63 -4.57 8.44
N GLY A 119 -1.55 -4.55 7.13
CA GLY A 119 -0.43 -5.07 6.34
C GLY A 119 -0.91 -6.14 5.35
N SER A 120 -0.01 -6.75 4.64
CA SER A 120 1.41 -6.35 4.49
C SER A 120 1.54 -5.07 3.65
N ASP A 121 2.69 -4.88 3.03
CA ASP A 121 3.04 -3.75 2.19
C ASP A 121 3.53 -2.51 3.00
N GLU A 122 3.79 -1.41 2.31
CA GLU A 122 4.25 -0.16 2.91
C GLU A 122 3.09 0.62 3.58
N VAL A 123 2.25 -0.07 4.34
CA VAL A 123 1.06 0.52 5.00
C VAL A 123 1.42 1.64 5.98
N PHE A 124 2.62 1.62 6.55
CA PHE A 124 3.14 2.64 7.46
C PHE A 124 3.97 3.73 6.78
N ASN A 125 4.04 3.74 5.43
CA ASN A 125 4.80 4.75 4.71
C ASN A 125 4.06 6.10 4.70
N CYS A 126 4.38 6.95 5.67
CA CYS A 126 3.78 8.28 5.84
C CYS A 126 4.30 9.31 4.83
N THR A 127 5.43 9.04 4.18
CA THR A 127 6.14 10.03 3.35
C THR A 127 6.11 9.70 1.86
N GLN A 128 5.16 8.87 1.44
CA GLN A 128 4.90 8.65 0.04
C GLN A 128 4.08 9.79 -0.58
N SER A 129 4.33 10.08 -1.85
CA SER A 129 3.63 11.14 -2.60
C SER A 129 2.41 10.63 -3.36
N ASN A 130 2.13 9.33 -3.34
CA ASN A 130 1.00 8.75 -4.06
C ASN A 130 -0.33 9.24 -3.47
N LEU A 131 -1.10 9.96 -4.29
CA LEU A 131 -2.39 10.54 -3.91
C LEU A 131 -3.47 9.47 -3.64
N ASP A 132 -3.34 8.29 -4.23
CA ASP A 132 -4.28 7.18 -4.03
C ASP A 132 -4.09 6.48 -2.68
N VAL A 133 -2.95 6.69 -2.04
CA VAL A 133 -2.63 6.17 -0.70
C VAL A 133 -2.75 7.26 0.36
N GLY A 134 -2.09 8.40 0.16
CA GLY A 134 -2.07 9.52 1.08
C GLY A 134 -1.50 9.17 2.46
N TYR A 135 -1.83 9.99 3.46
CA TYR A 135 -1.62 9.69 4.87
C TYR A 135 -2.97 9.40 5.54
N SER A 136 -3.09 8.28 6.23
CA SER A 136 -4.29 7.94 6.98
C SER A 136 -3.93 7.34 8.35
N PRO A 137 -4.41 7.93 9.46
CA PRO A 137 -4.27 7.32 10.78
C PRO A 137 -4.94 5.94 10.89
N GLN A 138 -5.91 5.64 10.04
CA GLN A 138 -6.59 4.34 10.03
C GLN A 138 -5.65 3.19 9.65
N LEU A 139 -4.59 3.46 8.85
CA LEU A 139 -3.52 2.51 8.58
C LEU A 139 -2.66 2.21 9.84
N PHE A 140 -2.83 2.99 10.91
CA PHE A 140 -2.25 2.76 12.23
C PHE A 140 -3.31 2.34 13.26
N GLY A 141 -4.46 1.82 12.82
CA GLY A 141 -5.51 1.30 13.67
C GLY A 141 -6.45 2.34 14.27
N TYR A 142 -6.33 3.62 13.93
CA TYR A 142 -7.21 4.67 14.44
C TYR A 142 -8.68 4.38 14.11
N GLU A 143 -9.57 4.53 15.10
CA GLU A 143 -11.01 4.26 14.99
C GLU A 143 -11.36 2.82 14.54
N ASN A 144 -10.48 1.83 14.78
CA ASN A 144 -10.85 0.45 14.52
C ASN A 144 -11.87 -0.04 15.58
N SER A 145 -12.71 -1.01 15.19
CA SER A 145 -13.74 -1.61 16.05
C SER A 145 -13.56 -3.12 16.23
N ALA A 146 -12.44 -3.68 15.80
CA ALA A 146 -12.12 -5.09 15.99
C ALA A 146 -11.76 -5.39 17.46
N GLU A 147 -11.98 -6.62 17.91
CA GLU A 147 -11.59 -7.04 19.27
C GLU A 147 -10.06 -7.10 19.43
N LYS A 148 -9.35 -7.41 18.35
CA LYS A 148 -7.89 -7.46 18.28
C LYS A 148 -7.37 -6.68 17.11
N LEU A 149 -6.26 -5.94 17.33
CA LEU A 149 -5.57 -5.17 16.33
C LEU A 149 -4.12 -5.64 16.21
N ILE A 150 -3.76 -6.17 15.05
CA ILE A 150 -2.39 -6.65 14.81
C ILE A 150 -1.85 -6.17 13.47
N THR A 151 -0.52 -6.27 13.28
CA THR A 151 0.07 -6.12 11.95
C THR A 151 0.67 -7.42 11.46
N TYR A 152 0.77 -7.57 10.14
CA TYR A 152 1.55 -8.63 9.52
C TYR A 152 2.47 -8.07 8.44
N ALA A 153 3.79 -8.24 8.64
CA ALA A 153 4.82 -7.82 7.68
C ALA A 153 4.64 -6.37 7.19
N ALA A 154 4.20 -5.47 8.07
CA ALA A 154 4.01 -4.05 7.77
C ALA A 154 5.35 -3.35 7.53
N SER A 155 5.35 -2.31 6.70
CA SER A 155 6.57 -1.57 6.38
C SER A 155 6.35 -0.05 6.44
N PHE A 156 7.35 0.65 6.96
CA PHE A 156 7.45 2.11 6.88
C PHE A 156 8.00 2.60 5.55
N GLY A 157 8.44 1.68 4.68
CA GLY A 157 9.01 2.03 3.38
C GLY A 157 10.13 3.06 3.48
N SER A 158 9.96 4.19 2.83
CA SER A 158 10.93 5.30 2.83
C SER A 158 10.79 6.27 3.99
N THR A 159 9.85 6.06 4.92
CA THR A 159 9.67 6.90 6.11
C THR A 159 10.82 6.67 7.09
N THR A 160 11.32 7.74 7.68
CA THR A 160 12.33 7.73 8.77
C THR A 160 11.82 8.55 9.95
N ILE A 161 12.46 8.42 11.12
CA ILE A 161 12.11 9.19 12.32
C ILE A 161 12.25 10.70 12.07
N GLU A 162 13.32 11.14 11.39
CA GLU A 162 13.55 12.54 11.06
C GLU A 162 12.43 13.10 10.18
N LYS A 163 11.90 12.27 9.25
CA LYS A 163 10.75 12.68 8.43
C LYS A 163 9.49 12.77 9.26
N LEU A 164 9.25 11.84 10.18
CA LEU A 164 8.11 11.90 11.10
C LEU A 164 8.17 13.17 11.96
N ASP A 165 9.32 13.49 12.52
CA ASP A 165 9.55 14.72 13.29
C ASP A 165 9.30 15.97 12.45
N LYS A 166 9.84 16.00 11.23
CA LYS A 166 9.65 17.10 10.27
C LYS A 166 8.17 17.40 9.99
N TYR A 167 7.32 16.36 9.94
CA TYR A 167 5.89 16.51 9.69
C TYR A 167 5.05 16.53 10.98
N GLY A 168 5.68 16.53 12.16
CA GLY A 168 5.00 16.57 13.46
C GLY A 168 4.14 15.33 13.73
N LYS A 169 4.53 14.16 13.20
CA LYS A 169 3.76 12.92 13.31
C LYS A 169 4.31 11.92 14.32
N THR A 170 5.46 12.15 14.88
CA THR A 170 6.16 11.24 15.80
C THR A 170 5.29 10.82 16.98
N THR A 171 4.70 11.80 17.68
CA THR A 171 3.86 11.53 18.88
C THR A 171 2.56 10.81 18.51
N GLU A 172 1.88 11.24 17.43
CA GLU A 172 0.65 10.61 16.96
C GLU A 172 0.88 9.14 16.62
N ILE A 173 1.89 8.85 15.80
CA ILE A 173 2.23 7.50 15.37
C ILE A 173 2.71 6.64 16.54
N SER A 174 3.55 7.18 17.44
CA SER A 174 3.96 6.48 18.66
C SER A 174 2.77 6.02 19.51
N ASN A 175 1.77 6.88 19.68
CA ASN A 175 0.58 6.54 20.43
C ASN A 175 -0.26 5.46 19.73
N LEU A 176 -0.49 5.61 18.43
CA LEU A 176 -1.26 4.64 17.66
C LEU A 176 -0.58 3.25 17.63
N LEU A 177 0.74 3.19 17.49
CA LEU A 177 1.48 1.93 17.51
C LEU A 177 1.36 1.18 18.85
N LYS A 178 1.18 1.88 19.95
CA LYS A 178 1.01 1.25 21.29
C LYS A 178 -0.34 0.58 21.47
N GLU A 179 -1.33 0.89 20.63
CA GLU A 179 -2.66 0.29 20.69
C GLU A 179 -2.71 -1.10 20.01
N PHE A 180 -1.66 -1.52 19.31
CA PHE A 180 -1.61 -2.83 18.71
C PHE A 180 -1.38 -3.94 19.74
N ASP A 181 -2.16 -5.02 19.66
CA ASP A 181 -1.98 -6.25 20.44
C ASP A 181 -0.68 -6.98 20.06
N ALA A 182 -0.32 -6.94 18.76
CA ALA A 182 0.95 -7.49 18.26
C ALA A 182 1.38 -6.75 16.99
N ILE A 183 2.68 -6.51 16.87
CA ILE A 183 3.27 -5.84 15.71
C ILE A 183 4.29 -6.75 15.03
N SER A 184 4.10 -6.95 13.73
CA SER A 184 5.02 -7.68 12.87
C SER A 184 5.41 -6.83 11.67
N VAL A 185 6.69 -6.80 11.34
CA VAL A 185 7.30 -6.03 10.25
C VAL A 185 8.15 -6.91 9.35
N ARG A 186 8.46 -6.44 8.14
CA ARG A 186 9.27 -7.20 7.18
C ARG A 186 10.67 -6.64 6.93
N ASP A 187 11.00 -5.48 7.49
CA ASP A 187 12.26 -4.82 7.22
C ASP A 187 12.85 -4.14 8.46
N LYS A 188 14.19 -4.01 8.43
CA LYS A 188 14.96 -3.45 9.54
C LYS A 188 14.59 -1.99 9.85
N ASN A 189 14.32 -1.16 8.83
CA ASN A 189 13.92 0.24 9.05
C ASN A 189 12.66 0.31 9.89
N SER A 190 11.65 -0.48 9.56
CA SER A 190 10.38 -0.56 10.28
C SER A 190 10.57 -1.06 11.72
N HIS A 191 11.41 -2.09 11.89
CA HIS A 191 11.78 -2.59 13.22
C HIS A 191 12.39 -1.50 14.09
N ASP A 192 13.38 -0.80 13.57
CA ASP A 192 14.13 0.23 14.30
C ASP A 192 13.22 1.44 14.64
N ILE A 193 12.33 1.85 13.73
CA ILE A 193 11.36 2.93 13.98
C ILE A 193 10.41 2.55 15.11
N ILE A 194 9.77 1.38 15.05
CA ILE A 194 8.81 0.96 16.08
C ILE A 194 9.48 0.86 17.45
N LYS A 195 10.65 0.21 17.51
CA LYS A 195 11.43 0.09 18.73
C LYS A 195 11.77 1.47 19.32
N THR A 196 12.20 2.41 18.50
CA THR A 196 12.58 3.75 18.94
C THR A 196 11.38 4.54 19.43
N LEU A 197 10.24 4.46 18.74
CA LEU A 197 9.05 5.26 19.08
C LEU A 197 8.26 4.70 20.28
N THR A 198 8.30 3.39 20.51
CA THR A 198 7.38 2.73 21.44
C THR A 198 8.05 1.91 22.52
N ALA A 199 9.34 1.59 22.39
CA ALA A 199 10.07 0.59 23.14
C ALA A 199 9.53 -0.86 22.95
N ILE A 200 8.58 -1.09 22.04
CA ILE A 200 8.11 -2.41 21.66
C ILE A 200 9.11 -3.04 20.68
N TYR A 201 9.39 -4.32 20.84
CA TYR A 201 10.17 -5.12 19.92
C TYR A 201 9.20 -5.83 18.96
N PRO A 202 9.08 -5.37 17.69
CA PRO A 202 8.20 -6.03 16.74
C PRO A 202 8.77 -7.38 16.32
N ILE A 203 7.90 -8.25 15.81
CA ILE A 203 8.27 -9.56 15.27
C ILE A 203 8.72 -9.36 13.81
N ASP A 204 9.89 -9.84 13.46
CA ASP A 204 10.35 -9.88 12.08
C ASP A 204 9.65 -11.02 11.33
N SER A 205 8.97 -10.70 10.24
CA SER A 205 8.19 -11.66 9.45
C SER A 205 8.54 -11.56 7.97
N ILE A 206 8.42 -12.69 7.30
CA ILE A 206 8.61 -12.73 5.84
C ILE A 206 7.40 -12.16 5.10
N ASP A 207 7.64 -11.67 3.90
CA ASP A 207 6.59 -11.20 3.00
C ASP A 207 5.55 -12.32 2.75
N PRO A 208 4.24 -12.02 2.78
CA PRO A 208 3.20 -13.03 2.61
C PRO A 208 3.21 -13.72 1.24
N VAL A 209 3.80 -13.13 0.22
CA VAL A 209 4.01 -13.80 -1.08
C VAL A 209 4.98 -14.96 -0.92
N LEU A 210 6.10 -14.72 -0.24
CA LEU A 210 7.07 -15.78 0.04
C LEU A 210 6.50 -16.85 0.97
N LEU A 211 5.78 -16.45 2.02
CA LEU A 211 5.13 -17.38 2.93
C LEU A 211 4.14 -18.29 2.19
N TYR A 212 3.29 -17.71 1.34
CA TYR A 212 2.30 -18.47 0.57
C TYR A 212 2.97 -19.38 -0.45
N CYS A 213 4.00 -18.91 -1.16
CA CYS A 213 4.77 -19.73 -2.11
C CYS A 213 5.47 -20.92 -1.40
N LEU A 214 6.06 -20.70 -0.23
CA LEU A 214 6.72 -21.77 0.54
C LEU A 214 5.74 -22.85 1.00
N LEU A 215 4.50 -22.50 1.29
CA LEU A 215 3.45 -23.44 1.67
C LEU A 215 2.96 -24.31 0.50
N TYR A 216 3.13 -23.86 -0.75
CA TYR A 216 2.58 -24.51 -1.94
C TYR A 216 3.62 -24.94 -2.98
N THR A 217 4.90 -24.62 -2.78
CA THR A 217 5.96 -25.16 -3.64
C THR A 217 6.19 -26.62 -3.29
N SER A 218 6.02 -27.52 -4.25
CA SER A 218 6.52 -28.88 -4.17
C SER A 218 8.00 -28.86 -3.82
N PRO A 219 8.51 -29.83 -3.05
CA PRO A 219 9.94 -29.96 -2.80
C PRO A 219 10.67 -29.93 -4.15
N SER A 220 11.73 -29.17 -4.21
CA SER A 220 12.56 -29.07 -5.42
C SER A 220 13.01 -30.48 -5.85
N PRO A 221 13.07 -30.79 -7.16
CA PRO A 221 13.67 -32.05 -7.62
C PRO A 221 15.11 -32.28 -7.12
N ARG A 222 15.74 -31.26 -6.51
CA ARG A 222 17.05 -31.37 -5.86
C ARG A 222 16.98 -31.85 -4.41
N ASP A 223 15.78 -31.90 -3.82
CA ASP A 223 15.57 -32.31 -2.42
C ASP A 223 15.02 -33.75 -2.32
N SER A 224 14.98 -34.46 -3.46
CA SER A 224 14.60 -35.89 -3.60
C SER A 224 15.79 -36.78 -3.85
#